data_6b65defbe6e60c2cf3437379a45289f5
#
_entry.id   6b65defbe6e60c2cf3437379a45289f5
#
_cell.length_a   1.000
_cell.length_b   1.000
_cell.length_c   1.000
_cell.angle_alpha   90.00
_cell.angle_beta   90.00
_cell.angle_gamma   90.00
#
_symmetry.space_group_name_H-M   'P 1'
#
loop_
_entity.id
_entity.type
_entity.pdbx_description
1 polymer ?
#
loop_
_entity_poly.entity_id
_entity_poly.type
_entity_poly.pdbx_seq_one_letter_code
_entity_poly.pdbx_strand_id
1 'polypeptide(L)'
;MRAVELEVTGKPAFAGYCHCRDCQAWSAAPINAFSLWPSASVRITKGEAEIATFHKTENSYRKYCKICGGHLMTDHPRMRLIDVYANLLQGFVHEPTLHANYGSKMVSVKDGLPKYRDLPAELGGSGEVLPD
;
A
#
# COMPACT_ATOMS: atom_id res chain seq x y z
N MET A 1 -0.32 17.26 8.70
CA MET A 1 1.15 17.32 8.78
C MET A 1 1.75 17.55 7.40
N ARG A 2 2.71 18.47 7.27
CA ARG A 2 3.19 18.89 5.96
C ARG A 2 4.72 18.85 5.83
N ALA A 3 5.40 18.04 6.65
CA ALA A 3 6.86 17.92 6.55
C ALA A 3 7.26 17.20 5.25
N VAL A 4 6.46 16.22 4.82
CA VAL A 4 6.69 15.49 3.57
C VAL A 4 5.46 15.62 2.69
N GLU A 5 5.69 15.95 1.42
CA GLU A 5 4.64 16.02 0.40
C GLU A 5 5.09 15.24 -0.81
N LEU A 6 4.13 14.54 -1.43
CA LEU A 6 4.38 13.77 -2.63
C LEU A 6 3.24 13.97 -3.63
N GLU A 7 3.50 13.66 -4.88
CA GLU A 7 2.47 13.65 -5.90
C GLU A 7 2.59 12.41 -6.77
N VAL A 8 1.47 11.99 -7.33
CA VAL A 8 1.40 10.87 -8.25
C VAL A 8 0.82 11.36 -9.57
N THR A 9 1.19 10.69 -10.66
CA THR A 9 0.68 10.98 -11.99
C THR A 9 0.12 9.72 -12.62
N GLY A 10 -0.90 9.88 -13.48
CA GLY A 10 -1.52 8.75 -14.16
C GLY A 10 -2.47 7.98 -13.24
N LYS A 11 -2.46 6.67 -13.37
CA LYS A 11 -3.34 5.77 -12.63
C LYS A 11 -2.52 4.72 -11.89
N PRO A 12 -3.01 4.21 -10.74
CA PRO A 12 -2.36 3.10 -10.10
C PRO A 12 -2.52 1.84 -10.95
N ALA A 13 -1.51 0.98 -10.90
CA ALA A 13 -1.56 -0.33 -11.55
C ALA A 13 -2.54 -1.25 -10.83
N PHE A 14 -2.59 -1.16 -9.51
CA PHE A 14 -3.51 -1.92 -8.65
C PHE A 14 -3.93 -1.03 -7.48
N ALA A 15 -5.16 -1.23 -7.02
CA ALA A 15 -5.64 -0.56 -5.82
C ALA A 15 -6.59 -1.50 -5.07
N GLY A 16 -6.54 -1.48 -3.75
CA GLY A 16 -7.37 -2.34 -2.94
C GLY A 16 -7.10 -2.17 -1.46
N TYR A 17 -7.37 -3.24 -0.72
CA TYR A 17 -7.14 -3.28 0.73
C TYR A 17 -6.24 -4.47 1.06
N CYS A 18 -5.28 -4.25 1.94
CA CYS A 18 -4.37 -5.31 2.39
C CYS A 18 -4.63 -5.63 3.86
N HIS A 19 -4.72 -6.93 4.16
CA HIS A 19 -4.99 -7.45 5.50
C HIS A 19 -3.79 -8.22 6.07
N CYS A 20 -2.62 -8.13 5.48
CA CYS A 20 -1.48 -8.94 5.93
C CYS A 20 -1.01 -8.50 7.32
N ARG A 21 -0.46 -9.44 8.07
CA ARG A 21 0.01 -9.17 9.43
C ARG A 21 1.14 -8.15 9.46
N ASP A 22 2.01 -8.16 8.46
CA ASP A 22 3.09 -7.19 8.36
C ASP A 22 2.56 -5.77 8.21
N CYS A 23 1.53 -5.58 7.37
CA CYS A 23 0.90 -4.27 7.20
C CYS A 23 0.16 -3.85 8.45
N GLN A 24 -0.53 -4.78 9.11
CA GLN A 24 -1.21 -4.50 10.37
C GLN A 24 -0.22 -4.03 11.43
N ALA A 25 0.90 -4.72 11.56
CA ALA A 25 1.93 -4.38 12.56
C ALA A 25 2.61 -3.05 12.22
N TRP A 26 2.92 -2.83 10.95
CA TRP A 26 3.61 -1.62 10.50
C TRP A 26 2.76 -0.37 10.71
N SER A 27 1.48 -0.42 10.38
CA SER A 27 0.60 0.75 10.43
C SER A 27 -0.25 0.80 11.69
N ALA A 28 -0.22 -0.25 12.52
CA ALA A 28 -1.10 -0.38 13.68
C ALA A 28 -2.58 -0.22 13.29
N ALA A 29 -2.95 -0.76 12.14
CA ALA A 29 -4.30 -0.66 11.60
C ALA A 29 -4.77 -2.03 11.11
N PRO A 30 -6.07 -2.35 11.23
CA PRO A 30 -6.57 -3.65 10.82
C PRO A 30 -6.58 -3.83 9.30
N ILE A 31 -6.70 -2.75 8.55
CA ILE A 31 -6.80 -2.77 7.09
C ILE A 31 -6.01 -1.59 6.54
N ASN A 32 -5.27 -1.82 5.47
CA ASN A 32 -4.52 -0.75 4.78
C ASN A 32 -5.08 -0.56 3.38
N ALA A 33 -5.42 0.68 3.04
CA ALA A 33 -5.83 1.04 1.69
C ALA A 33 -4.56 1.23 0.86
N PHE A 34 -4.28 0.32 -0.06
CA PHE A 34 -3.09 0.41 -0.88
C PHE A 34 -3.41 0.92 -2.29
N SER A 35 -2.45 1.62 -2.85
CA SER A 35 -2.44 1.97 -4.27
C SER A 35 -1.02 1.76 -4.80
N LEU A 36 -0.89 0.85 -5.77
CA LEU A 36 0.40 0.51 -6.36
C LEU A 36 0.59 1.31 -7.65
N TRP A 37 1.61 2.14 -7.66
CA TRP A 37 1.92 3.04 -8.77
C TRP A 37 3.22 2.65 -9.43
N PRO A 38 3.35 2.80 -10.76
CA PRO A 38 4.67 2.72 -11.38
C PRO A 38 5.62 3.66 -10.65
N SER A 39 6.84 3.20 -10.38
CA SER A 39 7.80 4.00 -9.60
C SER A 39 8.02 5.39 -10.20
N ALA A 40 8.05 5.49 -11.52
CA ALA A 40 8.24 6.77 -12.22
C ALA A 40 7.07 7.74 -12.03
N SER A 41 5.91 7.25 -11.57
CA SER A 41 4.72 8.07 -11.36
C SER A 41 4.68 8.75 -9.99
N VAL A 42 5.58 8.40 -9.10
CA VAL A 42 5.60 8.92 -7.72
C VAL A 42 6.77 9.89 -7.56
N ARG A 43 6.49 11.09 -7.10
CA ARG A 43 7.52 12.11 -6.89
C ARG A 43 7.36 12.76 -5.53
N ILE A 44 8.46 12.86 -4.79
CA ILE A 44 8.48 13.59 -3.54
C ILE A 44 8.70 15.07 -3.88
N THR A 45 7.76 15.91 -3.48
CA THR A 45 7.78 17.34 -3.80
C THR A 45 8.29 18.19 -2.65
N LYS A 46 8.33 17.65 -1.43
CA LYS A 46 8.80 18.36 -0.25
C LYS A 46 9.26 17.37 0.81
N GLY A 47 10.35 17.68 1.49
CA GLY A 47 10.76 16.94 2.68
C GLY A 47 11.44 15.61 2.43
N GLU A 48 12.06 15.39 1.29
CA GLU A 48 12.75 14.13 1.01
C GLU A 48 13.78 13.79 2.10
N ALA A 49 14.49 14.78 2.64
CA ALA A 49 15.45 14.57 3.72
C ALA A 49 14.82 14.12 5.03
N GLU A 50 13.50 14.28 5.17
CA GLU A 50 12.76 13.88 6.37
C GLU A 50 12.17 12.47 6.26
N ILE A 51 12.42 11.76 5.17
CA ILE A 51 11.94 10.42 4.97
C ILE A 51 12.95 9.42 5.52
N ALA A 52 12.49 8.56 6.42
CA ALA A 52 13.26 7.42 6.90
C ALA A 52 12.75 6.15 6.23
N THR A 53 13.63 5.16 6.10
CA THR A 53 13.31 3.92 5.40
C THR A 53 13.63 2.72 6.29
N PHE A 54 12.66 1.83 6.43
CA PHE A 54 12.87 0.52 7.03
C PHE A 54 12.99 -0.51 5.90
N HIS A 55 14.19 -1.08 5.75
CA HIS A 55 14.46 -2.12 4.76
C HIS A 55 13.97 -3.46 5.30
N LYS A 56 12.68 -3.74 5.14
CA LYS A 56 12.11 -4.98 5.65
C LYS A 56 12.63 -6.19 4.88
N THR A 57 12.65 -6.08 3.55
CA THR A 57 13.22 -7.09 2.64
C THR A 57 13.83 -6.34 1.46
N GLU A 58 14.50 -7.09 0.56
CA GLU A 58 15.05 -6.49 -0.67
C GLU A 58 13.98 -5.98 -1.64
N ASN A 59 12.72 -6.34 -1.42
CA ASN A 59 11.60 -5.88 -2.24
C ASN A 59 10.56 -5.12 -1.41
N SER A 60 10.91 -4.64 -0.23
CA SER A 60 9.97 -3.95 0.65
C SER A 60 10.70 -2.91 1.47
N TYR A 61 10.78 -1.69 0.94
CA TYR A 61 11.38 -0.55 1.61
C TYR A 61 10.26 0.34 2.11
N ARG A 62 9.98 0.24 3.41
CA ARG A 62 8.88 0.95 4.05
C ARG A 62 9.34 2.33 4.49
N LYS A 63 8.66 3.35 4.02
CA LYS A 63 9.06 4.75 4.22
C LYS A 63 8.07 5.49 5.08
N TYR A 64 8.62 6.31 5.98
CA TYR A 64 7.81 7.10 6.90
C TYR A 64 8.47 8.46 7.15
N CYS A 65 7.67 9.42 7.62
CA CYS A 65 8.16 10.73 8.01
C CYS A 65 8.81 10.64 9.39
N LYS A 66 10.10 10.97 9.49
CA LYS A 66 10.78 10.91 10.78
C LYS A 66 10.41 12.05 11.72
N ILE A 67 9.72 13.09 11.21
CA ILE A 67 9.26 14.19 12.04
C ILE A 67 8.01 13.81 12.84
N CYS A 68 7.03 13.19 12.22
CA CYS A 68 5.77 12.84 12.88
C CYS A 68 5.50 11.34 12.99
N GLY A 69 6.32 10.50 12.35
CA GLY A 69 6.12 9.06 12.32
C GLY A 69 5.04 8.59 11.34
N GLY A 70 4.43 9.49 10.59
CA GLY A 70 3.40 9.13 9.62
C GLY A 70 3.96 8.25 8.51
N HIS A 71 3.28 7.14 8.22
CA HIS A 71 3.70 6.22 7.17
C HIS A 71 3.33 6.76 5.81
N LEU A 72 4.20 6.61 4.83
CA LEU A 72 4.05 7.24 3.52
C LEU A 72 3.82 6.22 2.41
N MET A 73 4.74 5.28 2.27
CA MET A 73 4.72 4.37 1.14
C MET A 73 5.63 3.17 1.38
N THR A 74 5.46 2.16 0.54
CA THR A 74 6.39 1.03 0.48
C THR A 74 6.89 0.92 -0.95
N ASP A 75 8.20 1.04 -1.12
CA ASP A 75 8.84 0.86 -2.42
C ASP A 75 9.12 -0.63 -2.64
N HIS A 76 8.63 -1.14 -3.77
CA HIS A 76 8.89 -2.52 -4.20
C HIS A 76 9.80 -2.48 -5.43
N PRO A 77 11.12 -2.33 -5.24
CA PRO A 77 12.02 -2.08 -6.38
C PRO A 77 12.06 -3.21 -7.41
N ARG A 78 11.88 -4.46 -6.99
CA ARG A 78 11.85 -5.60 -7.91
C ARG A 78 10.62 -5.61 -8.80
N MET A 79 9.54 -4.99 -8.35
CA MET A 79 8.29 -4.88 -9.10
C MET A 79 8.21 -3.58 -9.88
N ARG A 80 9.11 -2.63 -9.61
CA ARG A 80 9.07 -1.26 -10.13
C ARG A 80 7.74 -0.59 -9.81
N LEU A 81 7.21 -0.88 -8.65
CA LEU A 81 5.96 -0.30 -8.14
C LEU A 81 6.20 0.29 -6.76
N ILE A 82 5.48 1.36 -6.46
CA ILE A 82 5.47 1.97 -5.13
C ILE A 82 4.03 1.92 -4.62
N ASP A 83 3.86 1.34 -3.44
CA ASP A 83 2.58 1.35 -2.74
C ASP A 83 2.48 2.64 -1.93
N VAL A 84 1.62 3.56 -2.37
CA VAL A 84 1.33 4.78 -1.62
C VAL A 84 0.02 4.55 -0.88
N TYR A 85 0.01 4.83 0.43
CA TYR A 85 -1.24 4.74 1.19
C TYR A 85 -2.26 5.67 0.56
N ALA A 86 -3.37 5.11 0.10
CA ALA A 86 -4.37 5.83 -0.70
C ALA A 86 -4.93 7.05 0.04
N ASN A 87 -5.06 6.95 1.36
CA ASN A 87 -5.62 8.03 2.17
C ASN A 87 -4.72 9.26 2.30
N LEU A 88 -3.47 9.18 1.83
CA LEU A 88 -2.57 10.34 1.80
C LEU A 88 -2.77 11.20 0.55
N LEU A 89 -3.41 10.66 -0.46
CA LEU A 89 -3.53 11.30 -1.77
C LEU A 89 -4.77 12.19 -1.81
N GLN A 90 -4.57 13.50 -1.82
CA GLN A 90 -5.66 14.47 -1.92
C GLN A 90 -6.19 14.51 -3.34
N GLY A 91 -7.53 14.58 -3.48
CA GLY A 91 -8.16 14.61 -4.78
C GLY A 91 -8.18 13.28 -5.52
N PHE A 92 -7.59 12.25 -4.94
CA PHE A 92 -7.58 10.90 -5.51
C PHE A 92 -8.80 10.14 -5.01
N VAL A 93 -9.56 9.57 -5.94
CA VAL A 93 -10.67 8.69 -5.59
C VAL A 93 -10.14 7.26 -5.58
N HIS A 94 -10.12 6.65 -4.38
CA HIS A 94 -9.69 5.27 -4.23
C HIS A 94 -10.75 4.34 -4.80
N GLU A 95 -10.39 3.58 -5.82
CA GLU A 95 -11.28 2.62 -6.46
C GLU A 95 -10.73 1.20 -6.24
N PRO A 96 -11.00 0.62 -5.06
CA PRO A 96 -10.45 -0.70 -4.74
C PRO A 96 -11.11 -1.78 -5.59
N THR A 97 -10.30 -2.73 -6.04
CA THR A 97 -10.79 -3.84 -6.86
C THR A 97 -10.65 -5.19 -6.18
N LEU A 98 -9.96 -5.25 -5.03
CA LEU A 98 -9.72 -6.50 -4.34
C LEU A 98 -9.30 -6.29 -2.89
N HIS A 99 -9.37 -7.37 -2.13
CA HIS A 99 -8.73 -7.47 -0.83
C HIS A 99 -7.58 -8.47 -0.94
N ALA A 100 -6.39 -8.06 -0.54
CA ALA A 100 -5.19 -8.90 -0.53
C ALA A 100 -4.95 -9.44 0.88
N ASN A 101 -4.40 -10.65 0.96
CA ASN A 101 -4.02 -11.30 2.22
C ASN A 101 -5.20 -11.42 3.20
N TYR A 102 -6.38 -11.67 2.67
CA TYR A 102 -7.60 -11.78 3.47
C TYR A 102 -7.57 -12.98 4.41
N GLY A 103 -6.72 -13.96 4.13
CA GLY A 103 -6.50 -15.09 5.02
C GLY A 103 -5.93 -14.68 6.39
N SER A 104 -5.31 -13.51 6.48
CA SER A 104 -4.73 -12.98 7.72
C SER A 104 -5.59 -11.87 8.35
N LYS A 105 -6.80 -11.65 7.85
CA LYS A 105 -7.67 -10.56 8.31
C LYS A 105 -7.94 -10.63 9.82
N MET A 106 -8.08 -9.48 10.43
CA MET A 106 -8.62 -9.38 11.78
C MET A 106 -10.07 -8.87 11.80
N VAL A 107 -10.54 -8.32 10.68
CA VAL A 107 -11.93 -7.89 10.50
C VAL A 107 -12.47 -8.42 9.18
N SER A 108 -13.75 -8.74 9.15
CA SER A 108 -14.43 -9.17 7.92
C SER A 108 -15.07 -7.96 7.25
N VAL A 109 -14.98 -7.91 5.92
CA VAL A 109 -15.55 -6.82 5.13
C VAL A 109 -16.46 -7.42 4.07
N LYS A 110 -17.71 -6.96 4.03
CA LYS A 110 -18.69 -7.40 3.01
C LYS A 110 -18.95 -6.25 2.06
N ASP A 111 -18.22 -6.22 0.95
CA ASP A 111 -18.32 -5.15 -0.03
C ASP A 111 -18.41 -5.65 -1.48
N GLY A 112 -18.51 -6.96 -1.66
CA GLY A 112 -18.63 -7.57 -2.98
C GLY A 112 -17.32 -7.70 -3.75
N LEU A 113 -16.22 -7.18 -3.21
CA LEU A 113 -14.92 -7.31 -3.87
C LEU A 113 -14.32 -8.70 -3.61
N PRO A 114 -13.54 -9.24 -4.57
CA PRO A 114 -12.88 -10.53 -4.36
C PRO A 114 -11.89 -10.46 -3.20
N LYS A 115 -11.89 -11.50 -2.36
CA LYS A 115 -11.05 -11.62 -1.18
C LYS A 115 -10.00 -12.70 -1.44
N TYR A 116 -8.81 -12.27 -1.84
CA TYR A 116 -7.72 -13.21 -2.10
C TYR A 116 -7.12 -13.68 -0.78
N ARG A 117 -6.92 -15.00 -0.65
CA ARG A 117 -6.27 -15.54 0.56
C ARG A 117 -4.91 -14.89 0.76
N ASP A 118 -4.12 -14.82 -0.30
CA ASP A 118 -2.85 -14.09 -0.35
C ASP A 118 -2.94 -13.00 -1.42
N LEU A 119 -2.49 -13.27 -2.63
CA LEU A 119 -2.47 -12.31 -3.73
C LEU A 119 -3.06 -12.92 -5.00
N PRO A 120 -3.51 -12.07 -5.95
CA PRO A 120 -3.82 -12.53 -7.29
C PRO A 120 -2.58 -13.16 -7.94
N ALA A 121 -2.80 -14.04 -8.90
CA ALA A 121 -1.69 -14.68 -9.64
C ALA A 121 -0.80 -13.63 -10.32
N GLU A 122 -1.37 -12.56 -10.83
CA GLU A 122 -0.63 -11.47 -11.50
C GLU A 122 0.38 -10.79 -10.56
N LEU A 123 0.15 -10.87 -9.27
CA LEU A 123 1.05 -10.32 -8.25
C LEU A 123 1.89 -11.40 -7.56
N GLY A 124 1.93 -12.59 -8.14
CA GLY A 124 2.74 -13.68 -7.65
C GLY A 124 2.11 -14.55 -6.58
N GLY A 125 0.81 -14.42 -6.34
CA GLY A 125 0.10 -15.20 -5.35
C GLY A 125 -0.57 -16.45 -5.89
N SER A 126 -1.34 -17.12 -5.03
CA SER A 126 -2.05 -18.35 -5.39
C SER A 126 -3.27 -18.10 -6.28
N GLY A 127 -3.83 -16.90 -6.23
CA GLY A 127 -5.07 -16.57 -6.90
C GLY A 127 -6.31 -17.14 -6.20
N GLU A 128 -6.15 -17.77 -5.04
CA GLU A 128 -7.27 -18.35 -4.32
C GLU A 128 -8.16 -17.25 -3.73
N VAL A 129 -9.46 -17.31 -4.03
CA VAL A 129 -10.44 -16.36 -3.52
C VAL A 129 -11.24 -17.03 -2.40
N LEU A 130 -11.34 -16.33 -1.27
CA LEU A 130 -12.07 -16.80 -0.11
C LEU A 130 -13.51 -16.29 -0.13
N PRO A 131 -14.45 -16.98 0.53
CA PRO A 131 -15.77 -16.39 0.80
C PRO A 131 -15.62 -15.21 1.78
N ASP A 132 -16.59 -14.34 1.77
CA ASP A 132 -16.62 -13.18 2.68
C ASP A 132 -16.70 -13.60 4.15
#